data_fe7be5ac81dd05a88e3570696c22b553
#
_entry.id   fe7be5ac81dd05a88e3570696c22b553
#
_cell.length_a   1.000
_cell.length_b   1.000
_cell.length_c   1.000
_cell.angle_alpha   90.00
_cell.angle_beta   90.00
_cell.angle_gamma   90.00
#
_symmetry.space_group_name_H-M   'P 1'
#
loop_
_entity.id
_entity.type
_entity.pdbx_description
1 polymer ?
#
loop_
_entity_poly.entity_id
_entity_poly.type
_entity_poly.pdbx_seq_one_letter_code
_entity_poly.pdbx_strand_id
1 'polypeptide(L)'
;MALDPAIKQEIMKEYATHEGDTGSPEVQIAMLSRRILDLTEHLKMHKHDHHTRRGLLLLVGRRRRLLDYLRDTDITRYRTLIERLGLRR
;
A
#
# COMPACT_ATOMS: atom_id res chain seq x y z
N MET A 1 -4.88 -11.23 -4.68
CA MET A 1 -3.85 -12.08 -4.06
C MET A 1 -3.47 -11.56 -2.69
N ALA A 2 -3.33 -12.43 -1.73
CA ALA A 2 -2.84 -12.07 -0.41
C ALA A 2 -1.31 -12.04 -0.42
N LEU A 3 -0.73 -11.17 0.42
CA LEU A 3 0.72 -11.14 0.58
C LEU A 3 1.22 -12.37 1.32
N ASP A 4 2.42 -12.82 0.96
CA ASP A 4 3.15 -13.82 1.72
C ASP A 4 3.31 -13.35 3.17
N PRO A 5 3.05 -14.18 4.17
CA PRO A 5 3.18 -13.76 5.58
C PRO A 5 4.55 -13.21 5.94
N ALA A 6 5.63 -13.74 5.37
CA ALA A 6 6.97 -13.22 5.61
C ALA A 6 7.15 -11.81 5.07
N ILE A 7 6.67 -11.56 3.85
CA ILE A 7 6.71 -10.22 3.23
C ILE A 7 5.86 -9.24 4.02
N LYS A 8 4.68 -9.68 4.44
CA LYS A 8 3.78 -8.86 5.26
C LYS A 8 4.45 -8.42 6.56
N GLN A 9 5.14 -9.32 7.24
CA GLN A 9 5.86 -8.99 8.47
C GLN A 9 7.02 -8.04 8.24
N GLU A 10 7.76 -8.21 7.15
CA GLU A 10 8.84 -7.28 6.78
C GLU A 10 8.30 -5.87 6.57
N ILE A 11 7.18 -5.73 5.85
CA ILE A 11 6.57 -4.42 5.60
C ILE A 11 6.09 -3.81 6.92
N MET A 12 5.45 -4.58 7.78
CA MET A 12 5.01 -4.08 9.08
C MET A 12 6.17 -3.58 9.91
N LYS A 13 7.29 -4.29 9.94
CA LYS A 13 8.50 -3.87 10.66
C LYS A 13 9.09 -2.58 10.09
N GLU A 14 9.20 -2.51 8.77
CA GLU A 14 9.84 -1.38 8.09
C GLU A 14 9.07 -0.08 8.26
N TYR A 15 7.75 -0.15 8.24
CA TYR A 15 6.88 1.04 8.27
C TYR A 15 6.20 1.27 9.60
N ALA A 16 6.48 0.45 10.62
CA ALA A 16 5.90 0.61 11.94
C ALA A 16 6.26 1.98 12.54
N THR A 17 5.29 2.63 13.15
CA THR A 17 5.49 3.90 13.85
C THR A 17 5.92 3.69 15.29
N HIS A 18 5.74 2.49 15.81
CA HIS A 18 6.16 2.06 17.13
C HIS A 18 6.27 0.55 17.16
N GLU A 19 6.89 0.01 18.20
CA GLU A 19 7.01 -1.44 18.36
C GLU A 19 5.61 -2.07 18.47
N GLY A 20 5.41 -3.16 17.72
CA GLY A 20 4.12 -3.85 17.68
C GLY A 20 3.06 -3.20 16.81
N ASP A 21 3.41 -2.16 16.05
CA ASP A 21 2.47 -1.50 15.15
C ASP A 21 2.12 -2.42 13.97
N THR A 22 0.86 -2.80 13.86
CA THR A 22 0.34 -3.65 12.79
C THR A 22 -0.77 -2.98 11.98
N GLY A 23 -1.19 -1.79 12.36
CA GLY A 23 -2.37 -1.18 11.76
C GLY A 23 -2.33 0.33 11.58
N SER A 24 -1.17 0.99 11.72
CA SER A 24 -1.08 2.41 11.43
C SER A 24 -1.36 2.70 9.95
N PRO A 25 -1.76 3.94 9.60
CA PRO A 25 -1.93 4.30 8.19
C PRO A 25 -0.69 4.01 7.36
N GLU A 26 0.51 4.25 7.88
CA GLU A 26 1.76 3.98 7.17
C GLU A 26 1.92 2.50 6.83
N VAL A 27 1.66 1.62 7.79
CA VAL A 27 1.74 0.18 7.57
C VAL A 27 0.69 -0.27 6.56
N GLN A 28 -0.55 0.20 6.70
CA GLN A 28 -1.64 -0.16 5.78
C GLN A 28 -1.35 0.31 4.35
N ILE A 29 -0.88 1.54 4.19
CA ILE A 29 -0.54 2.09 2.87
C ILE A 29 0.61 1.32 2.25
N ALA A 30 1.63 0.96 3.03
CA ALA A 30 2.77 0.20 2.55
C ALA A 30 2.34 -1.20 2.07
N MET A 31 1.47 -1.87 2.81
CA MET A 31 0.94 -3.18 2.40
C MET A 31 0.09 -3.09 1.13
N LEU A 32 -0.77 -2.07 1.04
CA LEU A 32 -1.57 -1.84 -0.16
C LEU A 32 -0.68 -1.56 -1.37
N SER A 33 0.38 -0.77 -1.19
CA SER A 33 1.33 -0.44 -2.25
C SER A 33 2.03 -1.69 -2.78
N ARG A 34 2.42 -2.62 -1.91
CA ARG A 34 3.02 -3.88 -2.33
C ARG A 34 2.03 -4.75 -3.10
N ARG A 35 0.79 -4.86 -2.62
CA ARG A 35 -0.24 -5.62 -3.32
C ARG A 35 -0.56 -5.02 -4.68
N ILE A 36 -0.62 -3.69 -4.76
CA ILE A 36 -0.85 -2.98 -6.02
C ILE A 36 0.28 -3.30 -7.01
N LEU A 37 1.53 -3.26 -6.55
CA LEU A 37 2.67 -3.59 -7.39
C LEU A 37 2.57 -5.03 -7.92
N ASP A 38 2.28 -5.99 -7.04
CA ASP A 38 2.18 -7.40 -7.43
C ASP A 38 1.06 -7.64 -8.45
N LEU A 39 -0.11 -7.02 -8.24
CA LEU A 39 -1.23 -7.15 -9.17
C LEU A 39 -0.95 -6.44 -10.50
N THR A 40 -0.24 -5.32 -10.48
CA THR A 40 0.17 -4.62 -11.70
C THR A 40 1.09 -5.49 -12.54
N GLU A 41 2.06 -6.15 -11.90
CA GLU A 41 2.94 -7.09 -12.59
C GLU A 41 2.17 -8.29 -13.16
N HIS A 42 1.22 -8.83 -12.39
CA HIS A 42 0.36 -9.90 -12.85
C HIS A 42 -0.40 -9.51 -14.13
N LEU A 43 -0.96 -8.30 -14.17
CA LEU A 43 -1.74 -7.82 -15.31
C LEU A 43 -0.89 -7.57 -16.56
N LYS A 44 0.40 -7.36 -16.44
CA LYS A 44 1.30 -7.28 -17.59
C LYS A 44 1.36 -8.61 -18.35
N MET A 45 1.24 -9.72 -17.65
CA MET A 45 1.27 -11.06 -18.21
C MET A 45 -0.13 -11.59 -18.55
N HIS A 46 -1.15 -11.10 -17.86
CA HIS A 46 -2.54 -11.55 -18.00
C HIS A 46 -3.46 -10.37 -18.29
N LYS A 47 -3.33 -9.80 -19.48
CA LYS A 47 -3.98 -8.53 -19.86
C LYS A 47 -5.52 -8.60 -19.84
N HIS A 48 -6.09 -9.78 -19.99
CA HIS A 48 -7.54 -9.97 -20.05
C HIS A 48 -8.14 -10.46 -18.72
N ASP A 49 -7.36 -10.44 -17.65
CA ASP A 49 -7.85 -10.78 -16.31
C ASP A 49 -8.61 -9.58 -15.72
N HIS A 50 -9.86 -9.44 -16.14
CA HIS A 50 -10.70 -8.30 -15.73
C HIS A 50 -11.06 -8.35 -14.25
N HIS A 51 -11.14 -9.54 -13.66
CA HIS A 51 -11.41 -9.70 -12.24
C HIS A 51 -10.28 -9.11 -11.39
N THR A 52 -9.04 -9.44 -11.72
CA THR A 52 -7.86 -8.89 -11.04
C THR A 52 -7.75 -7.37 -11.25
N ARG A 53 -8.06 -6.90 -12.46
CA ARG A 53 -8.05 -5.46 -12.76
C ARG A 53 -9.03 -4.70 -11.88
N ARG A 54 -10.21 -5.22 -11.70
CA ARG A 54 -11.21 -4.63 -10.82
C ARG A 54 -10.71 -4.60 -9.37
N GLY A 55 -10.12 -5.69 -8.88
CA GLY A 55 -9.51 -5.75 -7.55
C GLY A 55 -8.41 -4.72 -7.37
N LEU A 56 -7.56 -4.55 -8.38
CA LEU A 56 -6.50 -3.55 -8.36
C LEU A 56 -7.06 -2.14 -8.19
N LEU A 57 -8.12 -1.79 -8.95
CA LEU A 57 -8.74 -0.47 -8.85
C LEU A 57 -9.31 -0.21 -7.45
N LEU A 58 -9.88 -1.24 -6.81
CA LEU A 58 -10.38 -1.12 -5.44
C LEU A 58 -9.25 -0.84 -4.45
N LEU A 59 -8.10 -1.50 -4.61
CA LEU A 59 -6.94 -1.28 -3.76
C LEU A 59 -6.34 0.12 -3.95
N VAL A 60 -6.26 0.57 -5.19
CA VAL A 60 -5.78 1.93 -5.50
C VAL A 60 -6.68 2.98 -4.83
N GLY A 61 -8.01 2.80 -4.91
CA GLY A 61 -8.96 3.68 -4.26
C GLY A 61 -8.80 3.69 -2.74
N ARG A 62 -8.61 2.52 -2.14
CA ARG A 62 -8.39 2.41 -0.69
C ARG A 62 -7.11 3.09 -0.26
N ARG A 63 -6.01 2.88 -0.99
CA ARG A 63 -4.74 3.55 -0.71
C ARG A 63 -4.88 5.06 -0.77
N ARG A 64 -5.57 5.56 -1.79
CA ARG A 64 -5.80 7.00 -1.95
C ARG A 64 -6.54 7.59 -0.75
N ARG A 65 -7.58 6.93 -0.28
CA ARG A 65 -8.34 7.40 0.89
C ARG A 65 -7.47 7.43 2.15
N LEU A 66 -6.63 6.42 2.36
CA LEU A 66 -5.71 6.40 3.50
C LEU A 66 -4.65 7.49 3.39
N LEU A 67 -4.12 7.73 2.19
CA LEU A 67 -3.16 8.81 1.96
C LEU A 67 -3.78 10.18 2.22
N ASP A 68 -5.00 10.40 1.76
CA ASP A 68 -5.72 11.65 2.01
C ASP A 68 -5.95 11.86 3.51
N TYR A 69 -6.35 10.81 4.22
CA TYR A 69 -6.53 10.86 5.67
C TYR A 69 -5.21 11.22 6.37
N LEU A 70 -4.11 10.56 6.01
CA LEU A 70 -2.81 10.84 6.63
C LEU A 70 -2.35 12.26 6.35
N ARG A 71 -2.52 12.75 5.13
CA ARG A 71 -2.17 14.13 4.76
C ARG A 71 -2.94 15.13 5.62
N ASP A 72 -4.23 14.89 5.84
CA ASP A 72 -5.09 15.81 6.58
C ASP A 72 -4.83 15.76 8.09
N THR A 73 -4.33 14.64 8.61
CA THR A 73 -4.04 14.50 10.04
C THR A 73 -2.59 14.82 10.40
N ASP A 74 -1.63 14.53 9.52
CA ASP A 74 -0.21 14.79 9.77
C ASP A 74 0.55 14.87 8.44
N ILE A 75 0.72 16.09 7.95
CA ILE A 75 1.34 16.34 6.65
C ILE A 75 2.81 15.87 6.61
N THR A 76 3.53 15.96 7.72
CA THR A 76 4.93 15.53 7.77
C THR A 76 5.05 14.03 7.60
N ARG A 77 4.21 13.25 8.29
CA ARG A 77 4.15 11.80 8.14
C ARG A 77 3.77 11.41 6.70
N TYR A 78 2.81 12.13 6.12
CA TYR A 78 2.39 11.91 4.73
C TYR A 78 3.55 12.10 3.76
N ARG A 79 4.28 13.21 3.87
CA ARG A 79 5.41 13.51 2.98
C ARG A 79 6.54 12.48 3.13
N THR A 80 6.87 12.10 4.34
CA THR A 80 7.88 11.09 4.61
C THR A 80 7.51 9.75 3.97
N LEU A 81 6.25 9.35 4.11
CA LEU A 81 5.78 8.08 3.56
C LEU A 81 5.79 8.10 2.03
N ILE A 82 5.29 9.16 1.41
CA ILE A 82 5.28 9.32 -0.05
C ILE A 82 6.71 9.19 -0.60
N GLU A 83 7.66 9.84 0.05
CA GLU A 83 9.07 9.78 -0.36
C GLU A 83 9.63 8.36 -0.23
N ARG A 84 9.37 7.68 0.90
CA ARG A 84 9.85 6.31 1.12
C ARG A 84 9.27 5.32 0.12
N LEU A 85 8.01 5.49 -0.25
CA LEU A 85 7.32 4.60 -1.20
C LEU A 85 7.53 4.99 -2.65
N GLY A 86 8.10 6.16 -2.91
CA GLY A 86 8.28 6.66 -4.28
C GLY A 86 6.97 6.98 -4.99
N LEU A 87 5.94 7.34 -4.25
CA LEU A 87 4.63 7.62 -4.81
C LEU A 87 4.52 9.07 -5.29
N ARG A 88 3.67 9.29 -6.27
CA ARG A 88 3.27 10.63 -6.68
C ARG A 88 2.14 11.13 -5.78
N ARG A 89 2.11 12.42 -5.62
CA ARG A 89 1.03 13.08 -4.89
C ARG A 89 -0.32 12.91 -5.58
#